data_6b2bdb2ca1d94ac7504604f9879638e9
#
_entry.id   6b2bdb2ca1d94ac7504604f9879638e9
#
_cell.length_a   1.000
_cell.length_b   1.000
_cell.length_c   1.000
_cell.angle_alpha   90.00
_cell.angle_beta   90.00
_cell.angle_gamma   90.00
#
_symmetry.space_group_name_H-M   'P 1'
#
loop_
_entity.id
_entity.type
_entity.pdbx_description
1 polymer ?
#
loop_
_entity_poly.entity_id
_entity_poly.type
_entity_poly.pdbx_seq_one_letter_code
_entity_poly.pdbx_strand_id
1 'polypeptide(L)'
;MEREVTVVNKLGLHARPAAEFVRCARQFESSVVIRKGGESFSAASILDVLSASLDCGASMVLDADGPDAEEALEKLTALLAKFKIQEES
;
A
#
# COMPACT_ATOMS: atom_id res chain seq x y z
N MET A 1 1.55 -9.45 11.16
CA MET A 1 0.23 -8.81 11.26
C MET A 1 -0.28 -8.50 9.87
N GLU A 2 -1.51 -8.88 9.57
CA GLU A 2 -2.08 -8.75 8.23
C GLU A 2 -3.33 -7.90 8.24
N ARG A 3 -3.59 -7.24 7.12
CA ARG A 3 -4.82 -6.49 6.91
C ARG A 3 -5.18 -6.54 5.43
N GLU A 4 -6.41 -6.94 5.13
CA GLU A 4 -6.92 -6.90 3.76
C GLU A 4 -7.39 -5.49 3.46
N VAL A 5 -6.97 -4.95 2.31
CA VAL A 5 -7.34 -3.62 1.87
C VAL A 5 -7.72 -3.65 0.39
N THR A 6 -8.50 -2.65 -0.03
CA THR A 6 -8.90 -2.50 -1.42
C THR A 6 -8.50 -1.11 -1.90
N VAL A 7 -7.98 -1.05 -3.11
CA VAL A 7 -7.66 0.23 -3.76
C VAL A 7 -8.97 0.87 -4.21
N VAL A 8 -9.27 2.06 -3.69
CA VAL A 8 -10.57 2.70 -3.91
C VAL A 8 -10.50 3.96 -4.78
N ASN A 9 -9.31 4.48 -5.06
CA ASN A 9 -9.16 5.63 -5.92
C ASN A 9 -9.18 5.22 -7.39
N LYS A 10 -9.79 6.05 -8.24
CA LYS A 10 -10.02 5.71 -9.65
C LYS A 10 -8.77 5.36 -10.42
N LEU A 11 -7.70 6.10 -10.21
CA LEU A 11 -6.46 5.93 -10.97
C LEU A 11 -5.56 4.83 -10.41
N GLY A 12 -5.93 4.26 -9.25
CA GLY A 12 -5.11 3.24 -8.60
C GLY A 12 -3.78 3.80 -8.12
N LEU A 13 -2.83 2.92 -7.84
CA LEU A 13 -1.51 3.33 -7.39
C LEU A 13 -0.57 3.51 -8.58
N HIS A 14 -0.79 4.60 -9.34
CA HIS A 14 0.13 5.01 -10.40
C HIS A 14 1.33 5.73 -9.77
N ALA A 15 2.20 6.33 -10.58
CA ALA A 15 3.52 6.81 -10.13
C ALA A 15 3.51 7.66 -8.86
N ARG A 16 2.67 8.69 -8.78
CA ARG A 16 2.67 9.59 -7.62
C ARG A 16 2.15 8.93 -6.34
N PRO A 17 0.94 8.32 -6.34
CA PRO A 17 0.47 7.60 -5.15
C PRO A 17 1.39 6.43 -4.76
N ALA A 18 1.95 5.72 -5.73
CA ALA A 18 2.88 4.64 -5.42
C ALA A 18 4.12 5.16 -4.70
N ALA A 19 4.66 6.30 -5.13
CA ALA A 19 5.82 6.91 -4.47
C ALA A 19 5.49 7.33 -3.03
N GLU A 20 4.29 7.90 -2.81
CA GLU A 20 3.87 8.27 -1.47
C GLU A 20 3.68 7.04 -0.58
N PHE A 21 3.10 5.99 -1.13
CA PHE A 21 2.88 4.73 -0.42
C PHE A 21 4.22 4.13 0.03
N VAL A 22 5.19 4.08 -0.87
CA VAL A 22 6.53 3.56 -0.58
C VAL A 22 7.22 4.41 0.48
N ARG A 23 7.12 5.73 0.36
CA ARG A 23 7.73 6.64 1.34
C ARG A 23 7.14 6.43 2.72
N CYS A 24 5.83 6.24 2.80
CA CYS A 24 5.15 5.96 4.05
C CYS A 24 5.64 4.63 4.64
N ALA A 25 5.68 3.57 3.84
CA ALA A 25 6.12 2.27 4.30
C ALA A 25 7.55 2.29 4.84
N ARG A 26 8.41 3.10 4.23
CA ARG A 26 9.81 3.21 4.64
C ARG A 26 10.03 3.95 5.96
N GLN A 27 9.01 4.62 6.48
CA GLN A 27 9.11 5.35 7.75
C GLN A 27 9.06 4.42 8.95
N PHE A 28 8.66 3.17 8.75
CA PHE A 28 8.51 2.19 9.83
C PHE A 28 9.67 1.22 9.85
N GLU A 29 9.93 0.67 11.05
CA GLU A 29 10.94 -0.38 11.20
C GLU A 29 10.43 -1.71 10.65
N SER A 30 9.12 -1.91 10.68
CA SER A 30 8.50 -3.13 10.19
C SER A 30 8.66 -3.29 8.69
N SER A 31 8.84 -4.53 8.26
CA SER A 31 8.79 -4.88 6.84
C SER A 31 7.33 -5.00 6.44
N VAL A 32 6.94 -4.40 5.32
CA VAL A 32 5.58 -4.51 4.82
C VAL A 32 5.62 -5.17 3.45
N VAL A 33 4.86 -6.25 3.32
CA VAL A 33 4.74 -7.01 2.08
C VAL A 33 3.32 -6.89 1.57
N ILE A 34 3.17 -6.67 0.27
CA ILE A 34 1.87 -6.68 -0.39
C ILE A 34 1.69 -8.06 -1.02
N ARG A 35 0.60 -8.74 -0.66
CA ARG A 35 0.27 -10.02 -1.30
C ARG A 35 -0.98 -9.84 -2.15
N LYS A 36 -0.86 -10.21 -3.40
CA LYS A 36 -1.94 -10.07 -4.37
C LYS A 36 -1.82 -11.18 -5.42
N GLY A 37 -2.91 -11.93 -5.62
CA GLY A 37 -2.94 -12.95 -6.66
C GLY A 37 -1.88 -14.03 -6.54
N GLY A 38 -1.50 -14.39 -5.32
CA GLY A 38 -0.47 -15.40 -5.09
C GLY A 38 0.95 -14.90 -5.18
N GLU A 39 1.14 -13.61 -5.48
CA GLU A 39 2.46 -13.00 -5.57
C GLU A 39 2.70 -12.06 -4.40
N SER A 40 3.97 -11.85 -4.06
CA SER A 40 4.39 -10.96 -2.99
C SER A 40 5.26 -9.83 -3.54
N PHE A 41 5.02 -8.63 -3.04
CA PHE A 41 5.74 -7.42 -3.47
C PHE A 41 6.18 -6.64 -2.24
N SER A 42 7.35 -6.01 -2.29
CA SER A 42 7.80 -5.17 -1.19
C SER A 42 7.11 -3.81 -1.25
N ALA A 43 6.46 -3.41 -0.15
CA ALA A 43 5.87 -2.08 -0.06
C ALA A 43 6.93 -0.97 0.01
N ALA A 44 8.19 -1.34 0.25
CA ALA A 44 9.30 -0.39 0.33
C ALA A 44 10.02 -0.20 -1.02
N SER A 45 9.54 -0.85 -2.08
CA SER A 45 10.13 -0.76 -3.42
C SER A 45 9.11 -0.17 -4.39
N ILE A 46 9.45 0.97 -5.00
CA ILE A 46 8.56 1.62 -5.96
C ILE A 46 8.32 0.72 -7.19
N LEU A 47 9.34 0.01 -7.64
CA LEU A 47 9.20 -0.89 -8.78
C LEU A 47 8.26 -2.05 -8.45
N ASP A 48 8.36 -2.60 -7.24
CA ASP A 48 7.48 -3.67 -6.80
C ASP A 48 6.03 -3.19 -6.73
N VAL A 49 5.80 -2.02 -6.14
CA VAL A 49 4.44 -1.48 -6.01
C VAL A 49 3.82 -1.24 -7.39
N LEU A 50 4.59 -0.67 -8.32
CA LEU A 50 4.09 -0.47 -9.68
C LEU A 50 3.85 -1.79 -10.40
N SER A 51 4.69 -2.80 -10.16
CA SER A 51 4.54 -4.12 -10.78
C SER A 51 3.33 -4.89 -10.27
N ALA A 52 2.85 -4.55 -9.08
CA ALA A 52 1.70 -5.23 -8.48
C ALA A 52 0.37 -4.90 -9.14
N SER A 53 0.33 -3.94 -10.05
CA SER A 53 -0.88 -3.53 -10.78
C SER A 53 -2.03 -3.22 -9.82
N LEU A 54 -1.78 -2.30 -8.90
CA LEU A 54 -2.76 -1.93 -7.88
C LEU A 54 -3.76 -0.92 -8.44
N ASP A 55 -4.65 -1.41 -9.29
CA ASP A 55 -5.67 -0.59 -9.96
C ASP A 55 -6.90 -0.44 -9.07
N CYS A 56 -7.80 0.46 -9.45
CA CYS A 56 -9.05 0.66 -8.72
C CYS A 56 -9.81 -0.66 -8.61
N GLY A 57 -10.21 -1.00 -7.40
CA GLY A 57 -10.94 -2.25 -7.12
C GLY A 57 -10.02 -3.42 -6.76
N ALA A 58 -8.71 -3.28 -6.92
CA ALA A 58 -7.79 -4.35 -6.57
C ALA A 58 -7.80 -4.59 -5.05
N SER A 59 -7.91 -5.86 -4.66
CA SER A 59 -7.81 -6.26 -3.26
C SER A 59 -6.43 -6.85 -3.01
N MET A 60 -5.87 -6.54 -1.86
CA MET A 60 -4.55 -7.04 -1.48
C MET A 60 -4.48 -7.24 0.02
N VAL A 61 -3.52 -8.03 0.47
CA VAL A 61 -3.23 -8.18 1.89
C VAL A 61 -1.92 -7.46 2.18
N LEU A 62 -1.94 -6.57 3.15
CA LEU A 62 -0.73 -5.95 3.67
C LEU A 62 -0.28 -6.76 4.88
N ASP A 63 0.93 -7.30 4.81
CA ASP A 63 1.49 -8.09 5.89
C ASP A 63 2.70 -7.33 6.45
N ALA A 64 2.55 -6.83 7.68
CA ALA A 64 3.60 -6.08 8.35
C ALA A 64 4.22 -6.93 9.46
N ASP A 65 5.55 -6.95 9.51
CA ASP A 65 6.29 -7.72 10.50
C ASP A 65 7.36 -6.84 11.14
N GLY A 66 7.23 -6.60 12.43
CA GLY A 66 8.17 -5.76 13.17
C GLY A 66 7.52 -5.08 14.36
N PRO A 67 8.29 -4.23 15.08
CA PRO A 67 7.81 -3.63 16.34
C PRO A 67 6.68 -2.63 16.17
N ASP A 68 6.57 -1.98 15.01
CA ASP A 68 5.54 -0.97 14.73
C ASP A 68 4.56 -1.42 13.64
N ALA A 69 4.36 -2.74 13.51
CA ALA A 69 3.53 -3.31 12.45
C ALA A 69 2.10 -2.77 12.45
N GLU A 70 1.47 -2.65 13.60
CA GLU A 70 0.10 -2.15 13.69
C GLU A 70 0.00 -0.71 13.20
N GLU A 71 0.92 0.14 13.65
CA GLU A 71 0.97 1.54 13.22
C GLU A 71 1.20 1.65 11.72
N ALA A 72 2.10 0.83 11.18
CA ALA A 72 2.37 0.82 9.74
C ALA A 72 1.11 0.49 8.95
N LEU A 73 0.37 -0.55 9.37
CA LEU A 73 -0.87 -0.93 8.69
C LEU A 73 -1.92 0.17 8.76
N GLU A 74 -2.06 0.82 9.91
CA GLU A 74 -3.01 1.91 10.08
C GLU A 74 -2.68 3.09 9.17
N LYS A 75 -1.41 3.49 9.12
CA LYS A 75 -0.99 4.63 8.30
C LYS A 75 -1.14 4.34 6.81
N LEU A 76 -0.75 3.14 6.37
CA LEU A 76 -0.87 2.77 4.97
C LEU A 76 -2.33 2.66 4.54
N THR A 77 -3.19 2.10 5.40
CA THR A 77 -4.62 2.02 5.11
C THR A 77 -5.25 3.41 4.99
N ALA A 78 -4.90 4.30 5.91
CA ALA A 78 -5.39 5.68 5.88
C ALA A 78 -4.91 6.41 4.62
N LEU A 79 -3.68 6.15 4.19
CA LEU A 79 -3.12 6.77 3.00
C LEU A 79 -3.86 6.35 1.73
N LEU A 80 -4.22 5.06 1.64
CA LEU A 80 -5.02 4.57 0.51
C LEU A 80 -6.36 5.28 0.41
N ALA A 81 -7.03 5.49 1.54
CA ALA A 81 -8.29 6.22 1.57
C ALA A 81 -8.10 7.70 1.18
N LYS A 82 -6.98 8.28 1.59
CA LYS A 82 -6.66 9.68 1.28
C LYS A 82 -6.47 9.90 -0.22
N PHE A 83 -5.93 8.91 -0.92
CA PHE A 83 -5.73 9.03 -2.38
C PHE A 83 -7.06 9.25 -3.10
N LYS A 84 -8.13 8.61 -2.66
CA LYS A 84 -9.46 8.82 -3.25
C LYS A 84 -9.92 10.26 -3.06
N ILE A 85 -9.73 10.80 -1.86
CA ILE A 85 -10.12 12.18 -1.54
C ILE A 85 -9.32 13.16 -2.40
N GLN A 86 -8.03 12.93 -2.58
CA GLN A 86 -7.16 13.80 -3.37
C GLN A 86 -7.58 13.83 -4.83
N GLU A 87 -8.03 12.70 -5.38
CA GLU A 87 -8.49 12.65 -6.77
C GLU A 87 -9.81 13.37 -6.99
N GLU A 88 -10.64 13.44 -5.96
CA GLU A 88 -11.95 14.08 -6.05
C GLU A 88 -11.93 15.59 -5.83
N SER A 89 -10.80 16.12 -5.37
CA SER A 89 -10.68 17.55 -5.04
C SER A 89 -10.06 18.39 -6.14
#